data_55d69b884b6c892607e5a79d0f908365
#
_entry.id   55d69b884b6c892607e5a79d0f908365
#
_cell.length_a   1.000
_cell.length_b   1.000
_cell.length_c   1.000
_cell.angle_alpha   90.00
_cell.angle_beta   90.00
_cell.angle_gamma   90.00
#
_symmetry.space_group_name_H-M   'P 1'
#
loop_
_entity.id
_entity.type
_entity.pdbx_description
1 polymer ?
#
loop_
_entity_poly.entity_id
_entity_poly.type
_entity_poly.pdbx_seq_one_letter_code
_entity_poly.pdbx_strand_id
1 'polypeptide(L)'
;MVRKARNTLVLGSMLALCGASAASASTITQNTSWTIDRSGTSTKYRVVAYGDSIYAGYRGSLSSVAKRAAPLVDGEYLSQKWGTDIEVIRRTKSGAKADDIYNNKIVGERSYMQAASTRVVTFEMCGNDFLQARSSFAGQSGTCNYAVLDTALNNCTNYTALAMQAINTYATTATAKVVSNIYYPGYNSDNALSGCNDPQTGQKINKRTKFLPYLAKSNWRTCNAANTYGFQCVDSFAQYMGADYDSNGDGQVDSNALRYVQGESEAAYVTRITSTLLGTLRDSNTHFVNASTSYDYLQSDDTHPTYTGATIYVGLFGGTGSGSGAPEYTTQIVGGKNPVWNQFGHERMGWGLSAFNPAAP
;
A
#
# COMPACT_ATOMS: atom_id res chain seq x y z
N MET A 1 54.47 -3.44 66.21
CA MET A 1 53.23 -4.08 65.77
C MET A 1 52.53 -3.14 64.74
N VAL A 2 52.67 -3.48 63.48
CA VAL A 2 52.11 -2.63 62.41
C VAL A 2 50.90 -3.38 61.85
N ARG A 3 49.67 -2.79 61.98
CA ARG A 3 48.42 -3.32 61.40
C ARG A 3 48.31 -2.85 59.94
N LYS A 4 48.32 -3.81 59.01
CA LYS A 4 48.00 -3.58 57.61
C LYS A 4 46.46 -3.43 57.46
N ALA A 5 46.00 -2.30 56.93
CA ALA A 5 44.65 -2.11 56.49
C ALA A 5 44.51 -2.77 55.07
N ARG A 6 43.50 -3.61 54.91
CA ARG A 6 43.08 -4.16 53.60
C ARG A 6 42.04 -3.23 53.01
N ASN A 7 42.37 -2.60 51.90
CA ASN A 7 41.40 -1.90 51.06
C ASN A 7 40.68 -2.92 50.17
N THR A 8 39.38 -3.05 50.39
CA THR A 8 38.48 -3.81 49.50
C THR A 8 38.01 -2.89 48.40
N LEU A 9 38.47 -3.15 47.18
CA LEU A 9 38.00 -2.47 45.98
C LEU A 9 36.64 -3.07 45.57
N VAL A 10 35.56 -2.32 45.70
CA VAL A 10 34.26 -2.71 45.15
C VAL A 10 34.23 -2.25 43.70
N LEU A 11 34.34 -3.19 42.78
CA LEU A 11 34.10 -2.96 41.34
C LEU A 11 32.61 -2.87 41.11
N GLY A 12 32.09 -1.66 40.95
CA GLY A 12 30.73 -1.42 40.49
C GLY A 12 30.65 -1.70 38.99
N SER A 13 29.96 -2.78 38.62
CA SER A 13 29.62 -3.07 37.21
C SER A 13 28.57 -2.10 36.75
N MET A 14 28.93 -1.07 36.00
CA MET A 14 28.00 -0.28 35.22
C MET A 14 27.50 -1.16 34.06
N LEU A 15 26.28 -1.67 34.15
CA LEU A 15 25.54 -2.15 32.98
C LEU A 15 25.25 -0.95 32.09
N ALA A 16 25.99 -0.80 31.01
CA ALA A 16 25.60 0.07 29.91
C ALA A 16 24.38 -0.54 29.21
N LEU A 17 23.20 0.00 29.50
CA LEU A 17 22.03 -0.23 28.66
C LEU A 17 22.32 0.44 27.29
N CYS A 18 22.84 -0.35 26.34
CA CYS A 18 22.78 0.02 24.93
C CYS A 18 21.30 -0.02 24.50
N GLY A 19 20.61 1.08 24.69
CA GLY A 19 19.36 1.33 24.02
C GLY A 19 19.64 1.36 22.51
N ALA A 20 19.32 0.27 21.80
CA ALA A 20 19.26 0.31 20.35
C ALA A 20 18.16 1.28 19.98
N SER A 21 18.51 2.53 19.69
CA SER A 21 17.63 3.46 19.03
C SER A 21 17.29 2.84 17.68
N ALA A 22 16.03 2.44 17.50
CA ALA A 22 15.51 2.06 16.20
C ALA A 22 15.78 3.25 15.26
N ALA A 23 16.67 3.05 14.29
CA ALA A 23 16.91 4.06 13.27
C ALA A 23 15.56 4.39 12.63
N SER A 24 15.11 5.62 12.77
CA SER A 24 13.91 6.10 12.09
C SER A 24 14.15 5.93 10.59
N ALA A 25 13.27 5.19 9.92
CA ALA A 25 13.37 5.05 8.47
C ALA A 25 13.32 6.45 7.83
N SER A 26 14.21 6.70 6.89
CA SER A 26 14.21 7.97 6.17
C SER A 26 12.89 8.16 5.41
N THR A 27 12.38 9.39 5.39
CA THR A 27 11.15 9.73 4.66
C THR A 27 11.42 10.82 3.63
N ILE A 28 10.76 10.75 2.47
CA ILE A 28 10.85 11.76 1.43
C ILE A 28 9.46 12.14 0.95
N THR A 29 9.16 13.44 0.99
CA THR A 29 7.94 14.01 0.43
C THR A 29 8.02 14.03 -1.10
N GLN A 30 6.98 13.53 -1.75
CA GLN A 30 6.86 13.45 -3.20
C GLN A 30 5.48 13.93 -3.63
N ASN A 31 5.37 15.25 -3.74
CA ASN A 31 4.14 15.92 -4.11
C ASN A 31 4.17 16.28 -5.59
N THR A 32 3.16 15.84 -6.32
CA THR A 32 3.06 16.07 -7.76
C THR A 32 1.62 16.35 -8.16
N SER A 33 1.46 17.01 -9.30
CA SER A 33 0.17 17.21 -9.93
C SER A 33 0.29 17.04 -11.44
N TRP A 34 -0.73 16.46 -12.06
CA TRP A 34 -0.85 16.32 -13.50
C TRP A 34 -2.25 16.68 -13.95
N THR A 35 -2.36 17.23 -15.13
CA THR A 35 -3.63 17.36 -15.83
C THR A 35 -3.66 16.37 -16.98
N ILE A 36 -4.69 15.55 -16.99
CA ILE A 36 -5.08 14.73 -18.13
C ILE A 36 -5.99 15.62 -18.94
N ASP A 37 -5.46 16.14 -20.04
CA ASP A 37 -6.11 17.10 -20.89
C ASP A 37 -6.82 16.41 -22.06
N ARG A 38 -8.11 16.63 -22.18
CA ARG A 38 -8.93 16.12 -23.30
C ARG A 38 -9.34 17.28 -24.17
N SER A 39 -8.99 17.19 -25.45
CA SER A 39 -9.36 18.24 -26.41
C SER A 39 -10.89 18.45 -26.44
N GLY A 40 -11.29 19.70 -26.42
CA GLY A 40 -12.71 20.08 -26.57
C GLY A 40 -13.51 20.19 -25.28
N THR A 41 -12.91 20.05 -24.12
CA THR A 41 -13.55 20.31 -22.84
C THR A 41 -12.88 21.42 -22.06
N SER A 42 -13.67 22.21 -21.35
CA SER A 42 -13.18 23.21 -20.37
C SER A 42 -13.47 22.79 -18.93
N THR A 43 -14.21 21.71 -18.73
CA THR A 43 -14.54 21.20 -17.40
C THR A 43 -13.37 20.41 -16.86
N LYS A 44 -12.91 20.77 -15.67
CA LYS A 44 -11.83 20.09 -14.99
C LYS A 44 -12.26 19.64 -13.60
N TYR A 45 -12.18 18.35 -13.36
CA TYR A 45 -12.39 17.79 -12.03
C TYR A 45 -11.07 17.34 -11.41
N ARG A 46 -11.09 17.10 -10.11
CA ARG A 46 -9.89 16.77 -9.35
C ARG A 46 -10.01 15.42 -8.64
N VAL A 47 -8.94 14.64 -8.76
CA VAL A 47 -8.63 13.48 -7.92
C VAL A 47 -7.53 13.88 -6.95
N VAL A 48 -7.69 13.63 -5.66
CA VAL A 48 -6.66 13.84 -4.65
C VAL A 48 -6.28 12.50 -4.06
N ALA A 49 -4.99 12.19 -4.09
CA ALA A 49 -4.44 10.93 -3.59
C ALA A 49 -3.39 11.19 -2.51
N TYR A 50 -3.60 10.61 -1.34
CA TYR A 50 -2.67 10.64 -0.21
C TYR A 50 -2.07 9.25 0.01
N GLY A 51 -0.78 9.18 0.33
CA GLY A 51 -0.17 7.87 0.58
C GLY A 51 1.33 7.90 0.79
N ASP A 52 1.92 6.73 0.83
CA ASP A 52 3.36 6.53 1.01
C ASP A 52 4.09 6.27 -0.33
N SER A 53 5.12 5.43 -0.32
CA SER A 53 5.92 5.09 -1.49
C SER A 53 5.13 4.33 -2.58
N ILE A 54 4.06 3.65 -2.19
CA ILE A 54 3.21 2.90 -3.11
C ILE A 54 2.49 3.89 -4.04
N TYR A 55 1.77 4.84 -3.49
CA TYR A 55 1.09 5.87 -4.29
C TYR A 55 2.07 6.86 -4.93
N ALA A 56 3.26 7.06 -4.34
CA ALA A 56 4.32 7.84 -4.95
C ALA A 56 4.87 7.21 -6.23
N GLY A 57 4.74 5.89 -6.40
CA GLY A 57 5.31 5.18 -7.54
C GLY A 57 6.80 4.89 -7.41
N TYR A 58 7.24 4.38 -6.27
CA TYR A 58 8.64 4.06 -5.99
C TYR A 58 9.33 3.26 -7.11
N ARG A 59 10.56 3.65 -7.46
CA ARG A 59 11.40 3.07 -8.52
C ARG A 59 12.83 2.80 -8.02
N GLY A 60 12.99 1.84 -7.12
CA GLY A 60 14.30 1.43 -6.64
C GLY A 60 15.01 2.39 -5.66
N SER A 61 14.51 3.61 -5.47
CA SER A 61 14.98 4.52 -4.41
C SER A 61 13.88 5.48 -3.98
N LEU A 62 13.97 6.00 -2.75
CA LEU A 62 12.99 6.96 -2.22
C LEU A 62 12.92 8.27 -3.01
N SER A 63 13.98 8.64 -3.70
CA SER A 63 14.03 9.86 -4.54
C SER A 63 13.59 9.62 -5.98
N SER A 64 13.46 8.38 -6.40
CA SER A 64 13.05 8.01 -7.76
C SER A 64 11.63 7.46 -7.75
N VAL A 65 10.72 8.14 -8.44
CA VAL A 65 9.31 7.74 -8.50
C VAL A 65 8.80 7.77 -9.93
N ALA A 66 7.91 6.83 -10.25
CA ALA A 66 7.20 6.83 -11.52
C ALA A 66 6.09 7.89 -11.49
N LYS A 67 5.95 8.63 -12.58
CA LYS A 67 4.81 9.56 -12.73
C LYS A 67 3.52 8.77 -12.75
N ARG A 68 3.46 7.73 -13.56
CA ARG A 68 2.29 6.89 -13.74
C ARG A 68 2.21 5.81 -12.65
N ALA A 69 1.91 6.23 -11.43
CA ALA A 69 1.53 5.35 -10.34
C ALA A 69 0.00 5.17 -10.30
N ALA A 70 -0.50 4.31 -9.42
CA ALA A 70 -1.92 3.99 -9.31
C ALA A 70 -2.87 5.21 -9.30
N PRO A 71 -2.57 6.33 -8.62
CA PRO A 71 -3.44 7.50 -8.65
C PRO A 71 -3.56 8.16 -10.03
N LEU A 72 -2.51 8.14 -10.85
CA LEU A 72 -2.60 8.69 -12.20
C LEU A 72 -3.38 7.75 -13.12
N VAL A 73 -3.21 6.45 -12.97
CA VAL A 73 -4.00 5.43 -13.69
C VAL A 73 -5.49 5.60 -13.39
N ASP A 74 -5.86 5.80 -12.11
CA ASP A 74 -7.24 6.10 -11.72
C ASP A 74 -7.76 7.37 -12.42
N GLY A 75 -6.97 8.44 -12.41
CA GLY A 75 -7.31 9.68 -13.11
C GLY A 75 -7.50 9.50 -14.63
N GLU A 76 -6.70 8.64 -15.26
CA GLU A 76 -6.84 8.30 -16.69
C GLU A 76 -8.17 7.60 -16.96
N TYR A 77 -8.56 6.62 -16.15
CA TYR A 77 -9.87 5.96 -16.27
C TYR A 77 -11.01 6.92 -16.04
N LEU A 78 -10.87 7.79 -15.04
CA LEU A 78 -11.88 8.78 -14.72
C LEU A 78 -12.08 9.76 -15.88
N SER A 79 -10.99 10.24 -16.46
CA SER A 79 -11.01 11.12 -17.62
C SER A 79 -11.71 10.45 -18.81
N GLN A 80 -11.42 9.17 -19.04
CA GLN A 80 -12.11 8.41 -20.08
C GLN A 80 -13.59 8.26 -19.79
N LYS A 81 -13.95 7.87 -18.58
CA LYS A 81 -15.33 7.61 -18.17
C LYS A 81 -16.19 8.87 -18.21
N TRP A 82 -15.64 10.00 -17.80
CA TRP A 82 -16.38 11.26 -17.72
C TRP A 82 -16.25 12.13 -18.96
N GLY A 83 -15.33 11.84 -19.86
CA GLY A 83 -15.08 12.64 -21.05
C GLY A 83 -14.60 14.06 -20.74
N THR A 84 -13.89 14.26 -19.62
CA THR A 84 -13.49 15.57 -19.12
C THR A 84 -12.03 15.60 -18.67
N ASP A 85 -11.48 16.81 -18.48
CA ASP A 85 -10.15 16.98 -17.93
C ASP A 85 -10.11 16.53 -16.48
N ILE A 86 -9.04 15.86 -16.12
CA ILE A 86 -8.81 15.45 -14.74
C ILE A 86 -7.47 15.99 -14.25
N GLU A 87 -7.52 16.70 -13.15
CA GLU A 87 -6.34 17.07 -12.38
C GLU A 87 -6.09 16.04 -11.29
N VAL A 88 -4.99 15.31 -11.39
CA VAL A 88 -4.58 14.35 -10.35
C VAL A 88 -3.56 15.03 -9.43
N ILE A 89 -3.93 15.18 -8.18
CA ILE A 89 -3.10 15.74 -7.12
C ILE A 89 -2.60 14.61 -6.24
N ARG A 90 -1.33 14.29 -6.36
CA ARG A 90 -0.67 13.25 -5.56
C ARG A 90 0.12 13.89 -4.43
N ARG A 91 -0.23 13.58 -3.18
CA ARG A 91 0.34 14.13 -1.95
C ARG A 91 0.91 12.99 -1.11
N THR A 92 2.12 12.58 -1.43
CA THR A 92 2.72 11.36 -0.88
C THR A 92 3.99 11.64 -0.08
N LYS A 93 4.31 10.70 0.81
CA LYS A 93 5.54 10.73 1.60
C LYS A 93 6.10 9.31 1.74
N SER A 94 7.04 8.96 0.87
CA SER A 94 7.70 7.64 0.91
C SER A 94 8.35 7.37 2.27
N GLY A 95 8.22 6.16 2.78
CA GLY A 95 8.73 5.76 4.09
C GLY A 95 7.85 6.15 5.28
N ALA A 96 6.78 6.94 5.05
CA ALA A 96 5.90 7.42 6.12
C ALA A 96 4.99 6.30 6.65
N LYS A 97 4.77 6.30 7.96
CA LYS A 97 3.79 5.47 8.65
C LYS A 97 2.40 6.11 8.62
N ALA A 98 1.41 5.38 9.11
CA ALA A 98 0.02 5.81 9.10
C ALA A 98 -0.22 7.12 9.85
N ASP A 99 0.43 7.32 11.01
CA ASP A 99 0.36 8.57 11.77
C ASP A 99 0.93 9.77 11.01
N ASP A 100 2.03 9.58 10.29
CA ASP A 100 2.66 10.62 9.49
C ASP A 100 1.80 10.97 8.25
N ILE A 101 1.26 9.97 7.55
CA ILE A 101 0.32 10.19 6.43
C ILE A 101 -0.93 10.93 6.91
N TYR A 102 -1.50 10.52 8.04
CA TYR A 102 -2.66 11.21 8.60
C TYR A 102 -2.35 12.67 8.94
N ASN A 103 -1.34 12.92 9.78
CA ASN A 103 -1.07 14.25 10.30
C ASN A 103 -0.52 15.22 9.25
N ASN A 104 0.46 14.77 8.46
CA ASN A 104 1.22 15.65 7.57
C ASN A 104 0.68 15.67 6.15
N LYS A 105 -0.04 14.63 5.69
CA LYS A 105 -0.60 14.59 4.35
C LYS A 105 -2.10 14.88 4.36
N ILE A 106 -2.90 14.07 5.03
CA ILE A 106 -4.36 14.20 4.99
C ILE A 106 -4.81 15.49 5.69
N VAL A 107 -4.41 15.68 6.95
CA VAL A 107 -4.81 16.87 7.74
C VAL A 107 -3.96 18.09 7.35
N GLY A 108 -2.65 17.92 7.28
CA GLY A 108 -1.72 19.03 6.99
C GLY A 108 -1.91 19.64 5.59
N GLU A 109 -2.30 18.83 4.62
CA GLU A 109 -2.49 19.25 3.22
C GLU A 109 -3.96 19.18 2.76
N ARG A 110 -4.90 19.29 3.71
CA ARG A 110 -6.35 19.17 3.47
C ARG A 110 -6.91 20.15 2.43
N SER A 111 -6.27 21.30 2.22
CA SER A 111 -6.71 22.29 1.25
C SER A 111 -6.84 21.74 -0.16
N TYR A 112 -6.07 20.70 -0.51
CA TYR A 112 -6.19 20.07 -1.82
C TYR A 112 -7.51 19.36 -2.02
N MET A 113 -8.02 18.66 -1.00
CA MET A 113 -9.31 17.95 -1.08
C MET A 113 -10.52 18.86 -0.86
N GLN A 114 -10.33 20.08 -0.31
CA GLN A 114 -11.39 21.06 -0.10
C GLN A 114 -11.74 21.85 -1.37
N ALA A 115 -10.95 21.72 -2.44
CA ALA A 115 -11.24 22.43 -3.67
C ALA A 115 -12.60 22.02 -4.27
N ALA A 116 -13.36 22.98 -4.75
CA ALA A 116 -14.71 22.76 -5.30
C ALA A 116 -14.73 21.80 -6.51
N SER A 117 -13.62 21.65 -7.21
CA SER A 117 -13.47 20.69 -8.32
C SER A 117 -13.17 19.26 -7.87
N THR A 118 -12.91 19.00 -6.58
CA THR A 118 -12.59 17.66 -6.09
C THR A 118 -13.80 16.75 -6.18
N ARG A 119 -13.63 15.61 -6.84
CA ARG A 119 -14.67 14.58 -6.98
C ARG A 119 -14.28 13.24 -6.41
N VAL A 120 -12.99 12.94 -6.40
CA VAL A 120 -12.46 11.70 -5.84
C VAL A 120 -11.36 12.01 -4.85
N VAL A 121 -11.42 11.39 -3.69
CA VAL A 121 -10.31 11.35 -2.73
C VAL A 121 -9.97 9.91 -2.46
N THR A 122 -8.71 9.55 -2.69
CA THR A 122 -8.20 8.21 -2.39
C THR A 122 -7.00 8.28 -1.46
N PHE A 123 -6.84 7.26 -0.64
CA PHE A 123 -5.64 7.16 0.19
C PHE A 123 -5.24 5.70 0.43
N GLU A 124 -3.97 5.51 0.67
CA GLU A 124 -3.40 4.30 1.23
C GLU A 124 -2.41 4.65 2.35
N MET A 125 -2.27 3.77 3.31
CA MET A 125 -1.31 3.89 4.41
C MET A 125 -1.08 2.51 5.03
N CYS A 126 -0.23 2.44 6.04
CA CYS A 126 0.09 1.21 6.76
C CYS A 126 1.21 0.36 6.15
N GLY A 127 1.56 0.53 4.88
CA GLY A 127 2.64 -0.22 4.26
C GLY A 127 3.92 -0.18 5.09
N ASN A 128 4.35 1.00 5.51
CA ASN A 128 5.57 1.19 6.30
C ASN A 128 5.45 0.77 7.76
N ASP A 129 4.26 0.82 8.37
CA ASP A 129 4.05 0.29 9.72
C ASP A 129 4.37 -1.20 9.75
N PHE A 130 3.78 -1.95 8.81
CA PHE A 130 3.98 -3.38 8.71
C PHE A 130 5.36 -3.76 8.19
N LEU A 131 5.91 -3.04 7.22
CA LEU A 131 7.26 -3.30 6.69
C LEU A 131 8.35 -3.17 7.78
N GLN A 132 8.26 -2.10 8.59
CA GLN A 132 9.21 -1.88 9.69
C GLN A 132 9.00 -2.88 10.84
N ALA A 133 7.74 -3.16 11.20
CA ALA A 133 7.42 -4.17 12.21
C ALA A 133 7.88 -5.57 11.79
N ARG A 134 7.67 -5.92 10.52
CA ARG A 134 8.16 -7.17 9.92
C ARG A 134 9.68 -7.28 10.00
N SER A 135 10.40 -6.23 9.61
CA SER A 135 11.87 -6.19 9.69
C SER A 135 12.36 -6.38 11.13
N SER A 136 11.78 -5.63 12.06
CA SER A 136 12.11 -5.73 13.48
C SER A 136 11.80 -7.12 14.04
N PHE A 137 10.65 -7.69 13.68
CA PHE A 137 10.28 -9.04 14.11
C PHE A 137 11.19 -10.11 13.51
N ALA A 138 11.53 -10.01 12.23
CA ALA A 138 12.40 -10.97 11.54
C ALA A 138 13.84 -10.97 12.11
N GLY A 139 14.32 -9.87 12.65
CA GLY A 139 15.63 -9.72 13.27
C GLY A 139 15.73 -10.22 14.72
N GLN A 140 14.62 -10.66 15.33
CA GLN A 140 14.63 -11.11 16.72
C GLN A 140 15.37 -12.46 16.91
N SER A 141 15.95 -12.63 18.11
CA SER A 141 16.57 -13.88 18.57
C SER A 141 16.07 -14.23 19.98
N GLY A 142 16.30 -15.44 20.43
CA GLY A 142 15.82 -15.91 21.73
C GLY A 142 14.31 -16.12 21.73
N THR A 143 13.59 -15.51 22.65
CA THR A 143 12.12 -15.55 22.71
C THR A 143 11.52 -14.43 21.86
N CYS A 144 10.55 -14.76 21.02
CA CYS A 144 9.89 -13.79 20.16
C CYS A 144 9.08 -12.79 21.00
N ASN A 145 9.16 -11.51 20.61
CA ASN A 145 8.31 -10.44 21.13
C ASN A 145 7.42 -9.90 20.01
N TYR A 146 6.12 -10.06 20.17
CA TYR A 146 5.14 -9.65 19.15
C TYR A 146 4.65 -8.21 19.29
N ALA A 147 5.10 -7.48 20.32
CA ALA A 147 4.66 -6.10 20.59
C ALA A 147 4.86 -5.15 19.39
N VAL A 148 5.88 -5.39 18.56
CA VAL A 148 6.11 -4.60 17.35
C VAL A 148 4.98 -4.80 16.31
N LEU A 149 4.43 -6.01 16.22
CA LEU A 149 3.31 -6.34 15.33
C LEU A 149 1.99 -5.77 15.90
N ASP A 150 1.79 -5.87 17.21
CA ASP A 150 0.64 -5.24 17.90
C ASP A 150 0.64 -3.73 17.71
N THR A 151 1.80 -3.10 17.84
CA THR A 151 1.97 -1.65 17.64
C THR A 151 1.62 -1.25 16.21
N ALA A 152 2.11 -1.96 15.19
CA ALA A 152 1.79 -1.68 13.81
C ALA A 152 0.28 -1.83 13.53
N LEU A 153 -0.34 -2.92 14.02
CA LEU A 153 -1.77 -3.15 13.87
C LEU A 153 -2.60 -2.03 14.52
N ASN A 154 -2.26 -1.63 15.76
CA ASN A 154 -2.98 -0.59 16.47
C ASN A 154 -2.82 0.78 15.82
N ASN A 155 -1.59 1.14 15.44
CA ASN A 155 -1.30 2.40 14.74
C ASN A 155 -2.10 2.48 13.46
N CYS A 156 -2.01 1.45 12.64
CA CYS A 156 -2.74 1.36 11.39
C CYS A 156 -4.26 1.47 11.57
N THR A 157 -4.84 0.67 12.46
CA THR A 157 -6.29 0.69 12.74
C THR A 157 -6.76 2.09 13.14
N ASN A 158 -6.04 2.73 14.06
CA ASN A 158 -6.44 4.03 14.60
C ASN A 158 -6.34 5.14 13.54
N TYR A 159 -5.21 5.23 12.84
CA TYR A 159 -5.00 6.33 11.91
C TYR A 159 -5.77 6.17 10.60
N THR A 160 -6.07 4.95 10.17
CA THR A 160 -6.97 4.72 9.03
C THR A 160 -8.38 5.23 9.34
N ALA A 161 -8.92 4.95 10.52
CA ALA A 161 -10.22 5.47 10.93
C ALA A 161 -10.23 7.01 11.05
N LEU A 162 -9.20 7.59 11.67
CA LEU A 162 -9.04 9.05 11.75
C LEU A 162 -8.91 9.70 10.37
N ALA A 163 -8.22 9.06 9.44
CA ALA A 163 -8.09 9.52 8.06
C ALA A 163 -9.44 9.59 7.35
N MET A 164 -10.27 8.55 7.48
CA MET A 164 -11.61 8.54 6.91
C MET A 164 -12.50 9.62 7.51
N GLN A 165 -12.46 9.84 8.83
CA GLN A 165 -13.18 10.91 9.49
C GLN A 165 -12.74 12.29 8.99
N ALA A 166 -11.44 12.53 8.90
CA ALA A 166 -10.89 13.80 8.41
C ALA A 166 -11.28 14.05 6.93
N ILE A 167 -11.18 13.04 6.06
CA ILE A 167 -11.59 13.17 4.66
C ILE A 167 -13.09 13.43 4.56
N ASN A 168 -13.92 12.79 5.38
CA ASN A 168 -15.35 13.08 5.43
C ASN A 168 -15.65 14.52 5.85
N THR A 169 -14.85 15.06 6.75
CA THR A 169 -15.00 16.44 7.22
C THR A 169 -14.57 17.46 6.17
N TYR A 170 -13.48 17.19 5.46
CA TYR A 170 -12.84 18.18 4.60
C TYR A 170 -13.19 18.04 3.11
N ALA A 171 -13.42 16.84 2.60
CA ALA A 171 -13.71 16.58 1.19
C ALA A 171 -15.23 16.58 0.91
N THR A 172 -15.87 17.69 1.19
CA THR A 172 -17.35 17.81 1.13
C THR A 172 -17.92 17.74 -0.30
N THR A 173 -17.10 18.03 -1.32
CA THR A 173 -17.48 17.95 -2.73
C THR A 173 -17.16 16.62 -3.39
N ALA A 174 -16.40 15.75 -2.69
CA ALA A 174 -16.03 14.46 -3.23
C ALA A 174 -17.23 13.52 -3.30
N THR A 175 -17.47 12.98 -4.49
CA THR A 175 -18.55 12.03 -4.79
C THR A 175 -18.11 10.58 -4.63
N ALA A 176 -16.78 10.33 -4.60
CA ALA A 176 -16.20 9.06 -4.23
C ALA A 176 -15.06 9.25 -3.24
N LYS A 177 -15.01 8.38 -2.24
CA LYS A 177 -13.94 8.30 -1.24
C LYS A 177 -13.48 6.86 -1.17
N VAL A 178 -12.20 6.63 -1.42
CA VAL A 178 -11.65 5.29 -1.64
C VAL A 178 -10.43 5.10 -0.74
N VAL A 179 -10.36 3.95 -0.08
CA VAL A 179 -9.17 3.50 0.65
C VAL A 179 -8.65 2.22 0.03
N SER A 180 -7.35 2.07 -0.06
CA SER A 180 -6.72 0.80 -0.39
C SER A 180 -6.22 0.12 0.89
N ASN A 181 -6.56 -1.15 1.08
CA ASN A 181 -5.84 -1.98 2.04
C ASN A 181 -4.46 -2.37 1.48
N ILE A 182 -3.66 -3.10 2.22
CA ILE A 182 -2.28 -3.43 1.84
C ILE A 182 -2.11 -4.92 1.55
N TYR A 183 -1.30 -5.22 0.54
CA TYR A 183 -0.81 -6.57 0.27
C TYR A 183 0.36 -6.92 1.23
N TYR A 184 0.86 -8.14 1.18
CA TYR A 184 1.92 -8.60 2.07
C TYR A 184 3.31 -8.13 1.55
N PRO A 185 3.94 -7.11 2.16
CA PRO A 185 5.26 -6.67 1.75
C PRO A 185 6.33 -7.70 2.19
N GLY A 186 7.14 -8.17 1.28
CA GLY A 186 8.20 -9.13 1.57
C GLY A 186 7.72 -10.57 1.81
N TYR A 187 6.62 -10.96 1.21
CA TYR A 187 6.02 -12.29 1.37
C TYR A 187 7.00 -13.43 1.07
N ASN A 188 7.76 -13.34 -0.02
CA ASN A 188 8.72 -14.37 -0.40
C ASN A 188 9.87 -14.49 0.60
N SER A 189 10.37 -13.35 1.04
CA SER A 189 11.48 -13.28 2.01
C SER A 189 11.13 -13.87 3.37
N ASP A 190 9.84 -13.99 3.69
CA ASP A 190 9.37 -14.51 4.97
C ASP A 190 9.12 -16.03 4.96
N ASN A 191 9.35 -16.70 3.87
CA ASN A 191 9.20 -18.15 3.77
C ASN A 191 10.35 -18.91 4.47
N ALA A 192 10.66 -18.54 5.71
CA ALA A 192 11.69 -19.15 6.51
C ALA A 192 11.34 -19.09 8.01
N LEU A 193 11.99 -19.94 8.80
CA LEU A 193 11.88 -19.86 10.26
C LEU A 193 12.51 -18.56 10.77
N SER A 194 11.93 -17.96 11.81
CA SER A 194 12.53 -16.82 12.48
C SER A 194 13.76 -17.23 13.31
N GLY A 195 14.56 -16.25 13.71
CA GLY A 195 15.66 -16.46 14.67
C GLY A 195 15.17 -16.67 16.10
N CYS A 196 13.92 -16.31 16.43
CA CYS A 196 13.36 -16.42 17.76
C CYS A 196 12.38 -17.60 17.91
N ASN A 197 12.11 -18.00 19.14
CA ASN A 197 11.18 -19.05 19.50
C ASN A 197 9.87 -18.45 19.99
N ASP A 198 8.75 -19.06 19.63
CA ASP A 198 7.43 -18.69 20.13
C ASP A 198 7.39 -18.80 21.67
N PRO A 199 6.94 -17.76 22.38
CA PRO A 199 6.93 -17.75 23.84
C PRO A 199 6.00 -18.80 24.46
N GLN A 200 5.03 -19.33 23.72
CA GLN A 200 4.08 -20.32 24.21
C GLN A 200 4.57 -21.75 23.96
N THR A 201 5.15 -22.00 22.80
CA THR A 201 5.52 -23.36 22.39
C THR A 201 7.02 -23.66 22.54
N GLY A 202 7.86 -22.62 22.68
CA GLY A 202 9.32 -22.74 22.68
C GLY A 202 9.93 -23.12 21.32
N GLN A 203 9.12 -23.25 20.28
CA GLN A 203 9.57 -23.65 18.95
C GLN A 203 9.85 -22.43 18.06
N LYS A 204 10.78 -22.56 17.13
CA LYS A 204 10.99 -21.55 16.10
C LYS A 204 9.74 -21.44 15.22
N ILE A 205 9.33 -20.22 14.93
CA ILE A 205 8.15 -19.96 14.12
C ILE A 205 8.53 -19.66 12.67
N ASN A 206 7.61 -19.96 11.75
CA ASN A 206 7.69 -19.45 10.40
C ASN A 206 7.24 -17.98 10.41
N LYS A 207 8.08 -17.08 9.89
CA LYS A 207 7.83 -15.63 9.89
C LYS A 207 6.54 -15.26 9.17
N ARG A 208 6.29 -15.88 8.02
CA ARG A 208 5.09 -15.63 7.21
C ARG A 208 3.82 -16.02 7.95
N THR A 209 3.79 -17.21 8.55
CA THR A 209 2.61 -17.69 9.27
C THR A 209 2.31 -16.87 10.54
N LYS A 210 3.33 -16.23 11.12
CA LYS A 210 3.13 -15.37 12.29
C LYS A 210 2.74 -13.94 11.91
N PHE A 211 3.28 -13.40 10.83
CA PHE A 211 3.01 -12.03 10.40
C PHE A 211 1.63 -11.90 9.71
N LEU A 212 1.27 -12.87 8.88
CA LEU A 212 0.04 -12.83 8.08
C LEU A 212 -1.25 -12.57 8.89
N PRO A 213 -1.46 -13.14 10.10
CA PRO A 213 -2.63 -12.84 10.90
C PRO A 213 -2.77 -11.36 11.27
N TYR A 214 -1.67 -10.67 11.55
CA TYR A 214 -1.67 -9.23 11.86
C TYR A 214 -2.04 -8.41 10.64
N LEU A 215 -1.48 -8.74 9.50
CA LEU A 215 -1.81 -8.10 8.23
C LEU A 215 -3.27 -8.32 7.85
N ALA A 216 -3.77 -9.54 7.96
CA ALA A 216 -5.16 -9.88 7.70
C ALA A 216 -6.12 -9.10 8.61
N LYS A 217 -5.84 -9.00 9.91
CA LYS A 217 -6.61 -8.16 10.83
C LYS A 217 -6.65 -6.70 10.39
N SER A 218 -5.50 -6.14 10.04
CA SER A 218 -5.41 -4.76 9.55
C SER A 218 -6.26 -4.55 8.29
N ASN A 219 -6.16 -5.44 7.33
CA ASN A 219 -6.91 -5.36 6.08
C ASN A 219 -8.43 -5.47 6.31
N TRP A 220 -8.84 -6.41 7.15
CA TRP A 220 -10.25 -6.51 7.55
C TRP A 220 -10.74 -5.22 8.20
N ARG A 221 -9.98 -4.68 9.16
CA ARG A 221 -10.33 -3.45 9.88
C ARG A 221 -10.40 -2.25 8.95
N THR A 222 -9.50 -2.14 7.99
CA THR A 222 -9.51 -1.08 6.97
C THR A 222 -10.79 -1.13 6.14
N CYS A 223 -11.13 -2.29 5.57
CA CYS A 223 -12.33 -2.41 4.75
C CYS A 223 -13.63 -2.33 5.56
N ASN A 224 -13.64 -2.86 6.80
CA ASN A 224 -14.78 -2.72 7.69
C ASN A 224 -15.01 -1.25 8.13
N ALA A 225 -13.94 -0.51 8.42
CA ALA A 225 -14.02 0.92 8.70
C ALA A 225 -14.49 1.69 7.46
N ALA A 226 -14.04 1.31 6.27
CA ALA A 226 -14.53 1.90 5.02
C ALA A 226 -16.05 1.83 4.92
N ASN A 227 -16.64 0.67 5.17
CA ASN A 227 -18.11 0.54 5.22
C ASN A 227 -18.77 1.45 6.25
N THR A 228 -18.16 1.60 7.43
CA THR A 228 -18.68 2.45 8.50
C THR A 228 -18.66 3.93 8.14
N TYR A 229 -17.62 4.38 7.45
CA TYR A 229 -17.42 5.79 7.10
C TYR A 229 -17.91 6.15 5.69
N GLY A 230 -18.52 5.23 4.96
CA GLY A 230 -19.03 5.47 3.61
C GLY A 230 -17.92 5.55 2.56
N PHE A 231 -16.81 4.85 2.78
CA PHE A 231 -15.74 4.67 1.80
C PHE A 231 -15.91 3.37 1.02
N GLN A 232 -15.34 3.35 -0.16
CA GLN A 232 -15.08 2.12 -0.88
C GLN A 232 -13.70 1.58 -0.47
N CYS A 233 -13.57 0.26 -0.39
CA CYS A 233 -12.30 -0.39 -0.06
C CYS A 233 -11.75 -1.15 -1.26
N VAL A 234 -10.59 -0.73 -1.76
CA VAL A 234 -9.83 -1.51 -2.73
C VAL A 234 -9.09 -2.60 -1.99
N ASP A 235 -9.42 -3.83 -2.29
CA ASP A 235 -8.77 -4.99 -1.68
C ASP A 235 -7.48 -5.35 -2.41
N SER A 236 -6.45 -4.53 -2.21
CA SER A 236 -5.13 -4.73 -2.82
C SER A 236 -4.48 -6.04 -2.35
N PHE A 237 -4.80 -6.50 -1.12
CA PHE A 237 -4.36 -7.81 -0.66
C PHE A 237 -4.86 -8.93 -1.57
N ALA A 238 -6.16 -8.99 -1.82
CA ALA A 238 -6.74 -9.98 -2.70
C ALA A 238 -6.22 -9.85 -4.14
N GLN A 239 -6.07 -8.62 -4.62
CA GLN A 239 -5.59 -8.34 -5.97
C GLN A 239 -4.15 -8.81 -6.21
N TYR A 240 -3.27 -8.66 -5.22
CA TYR A 240 -1.84 -8.97 -5.36
C TYR A 240 -1.49 -10.38 -4.92
N MET A 241 -2.18 -10.88 -3.89
CA MET A 241 -1.85 -12.16 -3.26
C MET A 241 -2.74 -13.30 -3.74
N GLY A 242 -3.82 -13.02 -4.47
CA GLY A 242 -4.74 -14.03 -4.99
C GLY A 242 -4.17 -14.77 -6.18
N ALA A 243 -4.44 -16.08 -6.26
CA ALA A 243 -4.06 -16.91 -7.41
C ALA A 243 -4.93 -16.59 -8.63
N ASP A 244 -6.22 -16.38 -8.40
CA ASP A 244 -7.18 -15.96 -9.43
C ASP A 244 -7.41 -14.47 -9.33
N TYR A 245 -7.26 -13.79 -10.42
CA TYR A 245 -7.30 -12.34 -10.42
C TYR A 245 -8.27 -11.78 -11.43
N ASP A 246 -8.26 -12.21 -12.65
CA ASP A 246 -9.07 -11.66 -13.71
C ASP A 246 -9.09 -12.62 -14.90
N SER A 247 -10.05 -13.51 -14.93
CA SER A 247 -10.14 -14.52 -15.97
C SER A 247 -10.77 -13.99 -17.27
N ASN A 248 -11.54 -12.91 -17.17
CA ASN A 248 -12.26 -12.32 -18.30
C ASN A 248 -11.59 -11.05 -18.86
N GLY A 249 -10.58 -10.51 -18.17
CA GLY A 249 -9.83 -9.33 -18.60
C GLY A 249 -10.52 -7.99 -18.30
N ASP A 250 -11.51 -7.95 -17.40
CA ASP A 250 -12.23 -6.72 -17.04
C ASP A 250 -11.57 -5.96 -15.88
N GLY A 251 -10.50 -6.51 -15.29
CA GLY A 251 -9.72 -5.96 -14.19
C GLY A 251 -10.27 -6.15 -12.82
N GLN A 252 -11.39 -6.71 -12.73
CA GLN A 252 -11.92 -7.11 -11.45
C GLN A 252 -11.31 -8.46 -11.03
N VAL A 253 -11.30 -8.70 -9.76
CA VAL A 253 -10.98 -10.02 -9.25
C VAL A 253 -12.23 -10.87 -9.34
N ASP A 254 -12.30 -11.75 -10.31
CA ASP A 254 -13.49 -12.56 -10.59
C ASP A 254 -13.84 -13.50 -9.44
N SER A 255 -12.98 -14.44 -9.19
CA SER A 255 -13.18 -15.45 -8.17
C SER A 255 -11.94 -15.48 -7.27
N ASN A 256 -11.93 -14.66 -6.26
CA ASN A 256 -10.81 -14.60 -5.34
C ASN A 256 -11.26 -14.87 -3.91
N ALA A 257 -10.94 -16.07 -3.43
CA ALA A 257 -11.23 -16.48 -2.07
C ALA A 257 -10.51 -15.62 -1.00
N LEU A 258 -9.56 -14.77 -1.38
CA LEU A 258 -8.87 -13.84 -0.48
C LEU A 258 -9.64 -12.53 -0.27
N ARG A 259 -10.66 -12.25 -1.08
CA ARG A 259 -11.41 -10.97 -1.01
C ARG A 259 -12.03 -10.76 0.37
N TYR A 260 -12.00 -9.51 0.80
CA TYR A 260 -12.83 -9.06 1.91
C TYR A 260 -14.31 -9.26 1.58
N VAL A 261 -15.05 -9.83 2.53
CA VAL A 261 -16.49 -10.03 2.41
C VAL A 261 -17.19 -9.16 3.45
N GLN A 262 -18.03 -8.25 3.00
CA GLN A 262 -18.80 -7.40 3.90
C GLN A 262 -19.71 -8.24 4.80
N GLY A 263 -19.68 -7.97 6.10
CA GLY A 263 -20.43 -8.73 7.10
C GLY A 263 -19.73 -9.99 7.64
N GLU A 264 -18.62 -10.41 7.05
CA GLU A 264 -17.75 -11.44 7.62
C GLU A 264 -17.07 -10.90 8.88
N SER A 265 -17.01 -11.69 9.96
CA SER A 265 -16.29 -11.28 11.16
C SER A 265 -14.77 -11.25 10.97
N GLU A 266 -14.07 -10.42 11.76
CA GLU A 266 -12.59 -10.39 11.74
C GLU A 266 -11.99 -11.79 11.94
N ALA A 267 -12.52 -12.54 12.91
CA ALA A 267 -12.01 -13.87 13.20
C ALA A 267 -12.20 -14.85 12.03
N ALA A 268 -13.36 -14.82 11.37
CA ALA A 268 -13.63 -15.65 10.21
C ALA A 268 -12.72 -15.29 9.03
N TYR A 269 -12.58 -14.00 8.71
CA TYR A 269 -11.67 -13.53 7.68
C TYR A 269 -10.23 -13.97 7.96
N VAL A 270 -9.71 -13.68 9.15
CA VAL A 270 -8.34 -14.04 9.53
C VAL A 270 -8.12 -15.55 9.44
N THR A 271 -9.07 -16.36 9.93
CA THR A 271 -8.99 -17.82 9.84
C THR A 271 -8.99 -18.29 8.39
N ARG A 272 -9.85 -17.74 7.54
CA ARG A 272 -9.91 -18.09 6.13
C ARG A 272 -8.60 -17.78 5.41
N ILE A 273 -8.02 -16.60 5.64
CA ILE A 273 -6.74 -16.21 5.02
C ILE A 273 -5.58 -17.06 5.56
N THR A 274 -5.50 -17.26 6.87
CA THR A 274 -4.30 -17.83 7.51
C THR A 274 -4.32 -19.34 7.63
N SER A 275 -5.46 -19.96 7.86
CA SER A 275 -5.57 -21.41 8.06
C SER A 275 -5.99 -22.14 6.80
N THR A 276 -6.87 -21.53 5.99
CA THR A 276 -7.46 -22.19 4.81
C THR A 276 -6.70 -21.88 3.54
N LEU A 277 -6.27 -20.62 3.37
CA LEU A 277 -5.76 -20.13 2.09
C LEU A 277 -4.26 -19.85 2.08
N LEU A 278 -3.55 -20.03 3.19
CA LEU A 278 -2.10 -19.75 3.26
C LEU A 278 -1.31 -20.44 2.14
N GLY A 279 -1.64 -21.70 1.83
CA GLY A 279 -0.99 -22.46 0.76
C GLY A 279 -1.38 -22.05 -0.67
N THR A 280 -2.39 -21.21 -0.82
CA THR A 280 -2.86 -20.69 -2.11
C THR A 280 -2.49 -19.24 -2.34
N LEU A 281 -1.86 -18.58 -1.37
CA LEU A 281 -1.35 -17.24 -1.56
C LEU A 281 -0.25 -17.26 -2.62
N ARG A 282 -0.37 -16.35 -3.55
CA ARG A 282 0.64 -16.15 -4.56
C ARG A 282 1.83 -15.39 -3.99
N ASP A 283 3.02 -15.81 -4.35
CA ASP A 283 4.22 -15.03 -4.12
C ASP A 283 4.48 -14.01 -5.24
N SER A 284 5.43 -13.10 -5.02
CA SER A 284 5.78 -12.05 -5.98
C SER A 284 6.43 -12.58 -7.26
N ASN A 285 6.83 -13.84 -7.30
CA ASN A 285 7.39 -14.48 -8.49
C ASN A 285 6.36 -15.28 -9.27
N THR A 286 5.14 -15.38 -8.76
CA THR A 286 4.07 -16.07 -9.47
C THR A 286 3.49 -15.18 -10.54
N HIS A 287 3.47 -15.69 -11.76
CA HIS A 287 2.97 -14.98 -12.93
C HIS A 287 1.54 -15.38 -13.23
N PHE A 288 0.79 -14.39 -13.73
CA PHE A 288 -0.61 -14.56 -13.85
C PHE A 288 -1.08 -15.00 -15.20
N VAL A 289 -0.94 -14.24 -16.18
CA VAL A 289 -1.83 -14.18 -17.32
C VAL A 289 -1.86 -15.44 -18.16
N ASN A 290 -0.80 -16.13 -18.25
CA ASN A 290 -0.63 -17.52 -18.69
C ASN A 290 0.84 -17.91 -18.50
N ALA A 291 1.15 -19.18 -18.59
CA ALA A 291 2.50 -19.71 -18.39
C ALA A 291 3.58 -19.15 -19.35
N SER A 292 3.19 -18.44 -20.40
CA SER A 292 4.10 -17.85 -21.38
C SER A 292 4.42 -16.37 -21.15
N THR A 293 3.79 -15.72 -20.18
CA THR A 293 3.95 -14.31 -19.89
C THR A 293 4.23 -14.09 -18.41
N SER A 294 5.39 -13.53 -18.13
CA SER A 294 5.85 -13.27 -16.77
C SER A 294 5.38 -11.88 -16.35
N TYR A 295 4.38 -11.83 -15.51
CA TYR A 295 3.94 -10.58 -14.88
C TYR A 295 4.04 -10.72 -13.38
N ASP A 296 4.90 -9.90 -12.81
CA ASP A 296 4.99 -9.75 -11.37
C ASP A 296 4.42 -8.39 -10.99
N TYR A 297 3.55 -8.37 -9.99
CA TYR A 297 2.99 -7.11 -9.50
C TYR A 297 3.93 -6.35 -8.57
N LEU A 298 4.94 -7.03 -8.05
CA LEU A 298 5.93 -6.42 -7.18
C LEU A 298 7.30 -6.34 -7.86
N GLN A 299 8.05 -5.30 -7.54
CA GLN A 299 9.44 -5.15 -7.95
C GLN A 299 10.33 -6.18 -7.24
N SER A 300 11.59 -6.25 -7.64
CA SER A 300 12.58 -7.17 -7.05
C SER A 300 12.83 -6.94 -5.55
N ASP A 301 12.37 -5.84 -4.99
CA ASP A 301 12.41 -5.58 -3.55
C ASP A 301 11.29 -6.27 -2.76
N ASP A 302 10.45 -7.05 -3.43
CA ASP A 302 9.33 -7.81 -2.85
C ASP A 302 8.34 -6.93 -2.06
N THR A 303 8.28 -5.63 -2.39
CA THR A 303 7.52 -4.64 -1.62
C THR A 303 6.77 -3.65 -2.49
N HIS A 304 7.40 -3.05 -3.48
CA HIS A 304 6.77 -1.99 -4.27
C HIS A 304 6.15 -2.50 -5.56
N PRO A 305 5.01 -1.93 -5.98
CA PRO A 305 4.37 -2.34 -7.22
C PRO A 305 5.23 -2.08 -8.45
N THR A 306 5.15 -2.98 -9.41
CA THR A 306 5.71 -2.74 -10.74
C THR A 306 4.93 -1.64 -11.47
N TYR A 307 5.59 -0.97 -12.39
CA TYR A 307 5.03 0.10 -13.21
C TYR A 307 5.27 -0.18 -14.68
N THR A 308 4.35 0.28 -15.53
CA THR A 308 4.55 0.19 -16.98
C THR A 308 5.00 1.49 -17.60
N GLY A 309 5.49 1.30 -18.80
CA GLY A 309 5.70 2.39 -19.73
C GLY A 309 4.38 3.02 -20.23
N ALA A 310 4.12 4.31 -19.95
CA ALA A 310 2.85 5.00 -20.21
C ALA A 310 2.59 5.43 -21.64
N THR A 311 3.53 5.27 -22.55
CA THR A 311 3.33 5.76 -23.93
C THR A 311 2.17 5.11 -24.67
N ILE A 312 1.78 3.91 -24.26
CA ILE A 312 0.66 3.20 -24.88
C ILE A 312 -0.68 3.86 -24.53
N TYR A 313 -0.79 4.43 -23.35
CA TYR A 313 -2.07 4.89 -22.81
C TYR A 313 -2.40 6.33 -23.19
N VAL A 314 -1.40 7.17 -23.39
CA VAL A 314 -1.58 8.52 -23.94
C VAL A 314 -2.26 8.46 -25.31
N GLY A 315 -1.95 7.45 -26.12
CA GLY A 315 -2.59 7.23 -27.42
C GLY A 315 -4.05 6.73 -27.32
N LEU A 316 -4.37 5.96 -26.28
CA LEU A 316 -5.72 5.44 -26.06
C LEU A 316 -6.70 6.52 -25.55
N PHE A 317 -6.22 7.46 -24.77
CA PHE A 317 -7.05 8.51 -24.17
C PHE A 317 -7.08 9.81 -24.97
N GLY A 318 -6.34 9.89 -26.08
CA GLY A 318 -6.29 11.08 -26.93
C GLY A 318 -5.74 12.33 -26.24
N GLY A 319 -5.22 12.20 -25.02
CA GLY A 319 -4.64 13.27 -24.25
C GLY A 319 -3.13 13.36 -24.47
N THR A 320 -2.62 14.47 -24.87
CA THR A 320 -1.23 14.84 -24.65
C THR A 320 -1.14 15.16 -23.18
N GLY A 321 -0.60 14.26 -22.38
CA GLY A 321 -0.33 14.58 -20.98
C GLY A 321 0.56 15.80 -20.90
N SER A 322 0.00 16.94 -20.56
CA SER A 322 0.74 18.19 -20.34
C SER A 322 1.33 18.23 -18.92
N GLY A 323 1.92 17.14 -18.50
CA GLY A 323 2.87 17.15 -17.40
C GLY A 323 4.24 17.47 -17.97
N SER A 324 5.00 18.33 -17.35
CA SER A 324 6.37 18.63 -17.71
C SER A 324 7.23 17.36 -17.69
N GLY A 325 7.28 16.65 -18.79
CA GLY A 325 8.10 15.47 -18.96
C GLY A 325 7.54 14.56 -20.03
N ALA A 326 8.39 14.20 -20.97
CA ALA A 326 8.17 13.11 -21.88
C ALA A 326 7.65 11.88 -21.12
N PRO A 327 6.82 11.04 -21.73
CA PRO A 327 6.36 9.83 -21.11
C PRO A 327 7.55 9.06 -20.54
N GLU A 328 7.52 8.76 -19.27
CA GLU A 328 8.56 7.98 -18.57
C GLU A 328 8.62 6.52 -19.03
N TYR A 329 7.88 6.17 -20.04
CA TYR A 329 7.44 4.83 -20.30
C TYR A 329 7.78 4.44 -21.72
N THR A 330 8.43 3.33 -21.85
CA THR A 330 8.63 2.68 -23.14
C THR A 330 7.43 1.81 -23.47
N THR A 331 7.00 1.87 -24.72
CA THR A 331 6.02 0.94 -25.26
C THR A 331 6.56 -0.48 -25.17
N GLN A 332 6.21 -1.22 -24.13
CA GLN A 332 6.39 -2.66 -24.14
C GLN A 332 5.02 -3.29 -24.37
N ILE A 333 4.84 -3.78 -25.59
CA ILE A 333 3.79 -4.75 -25.87
C ILE A 333 4.35 -6.09 -25.44
N VAL A 334 3.97 -6.56 -24.28
CA VAL A 334 4.40 -7.86 -23.80
C VAL A 334 3.54 -8.92 -24.46
N GLY A 335 4.17 -9.84 -25.15
CA GLY A 335 3.49 -10.99 -25.78
C GLY A 335 2.58 -10.68 -26.95
N GLY A 336 2.74 -9.54 -27.63
CA GLY A 336 1.94 -9.19 -28.82
C GLY A 336 0.46 -8.93 -28.55
N LYS A 337 0.05 -8.88 -27.28
CA LYS A 337 -1.30 -8.51 -26.86
C LYS A 337 -1.35 -7.02 -26.55
N ASN A 338 -2.49 -6.41 -26.78
CA ASN A 338 -2.76 -5.10 -26.23
C ASN A 338 -2.46 -5.13 -24.73
N PRO A 339 -1.80 -4.10 -24.18
CA PRO A 339 -1.51 -4.08 -22.77
C PRO A 339 -2.83 -4.24 -22.01
N VAL A 340 -2.88 -5.33 -21.25
CA VAL A 340 -3.99 -5.53 -20.33
C VAL A 340 -3.69 -4.67 -19.13
N TRP A 341 -4.61 -3.81 -18.74
CA TRP A 341 -4.47 -2.85 -17.67
C TRP A 341 -4.03 -3.44 -16.33
N ASN A 342 -4.22 -4.73 -16.14
CA ASN A 342 -3.92 -5.48 -14.94
C ASN A 342 -2.54 -6.17 -14.94
N GLN A 343 -1.68 -5.90 -15.91
CA GLN A 343 -0.40 -6.60 -16.06
C GLN A 343 0.65 -6.18 -15.04
N PHE A 344 0.55 -4.96 -14.51
CA PHE A 344 1.53 -4.39 -13.61
C PHE A 344 0.88 -3.90 -12.32
N GLY A 345 1.64 -3.87 -11.24
CA GLY A 345 1.10 -3.58 -9.93
C GLY A 345 0.38 -2.25 -9.84
N HIS A 346 0.95 -1.18 -10.42
CA HIS A 346 0.32 0.13 -10.39
C HIS A 346 -0.94 0.22 -11.26
N GLU A 347 -0.96 -0.44 -12.42
CA GLU A 347 -2.19 -0.54 -13.21
C GLU A 347 -3.26 -1.33 -12.47
N ARG A 348 -2.88 -2.43 -11.89
CA ARG A 348 -3.81 -3.27 -11.12
C ARG A 348 -4.46 -2.50 -9.99
N MET A 349 -3.67 -1.77 -9.22
CA MET A 349 -4.17 -0.93 -8.13
C MET A 349 -5.02 0.24 -8.66
N GLY A 350 -4.52 0.96 -9.67
CA GLY A 350 -5.24 2.09 -10.27
C GLY A 350 -6.58 1.67 -10.86
N TRP A 351 -6.65 0.48 -11.42
CA TRP A 351 -7.90 -0.09 -11.88
C TRP A 351 -8.84 -0.46 -10.74
N GLY A 352 -8.33 -1.05 -9.66
CA GLY A 352 -9.10 -1.26 -8.44
C GLY A 352 -9.70 0.05 -7.90
N LEU A 353 -8.95 1.14 -7.94
CA LEU A 353 -9.46 2.48 -7.59
C LEU A 353 -10.58 2.92 -8.55
N SER A 354 -10.38 2.73 -9.86
CA SER A 354 -11.32 3.18 -10.89
C SER A 354 -12.67 2.45 -10.85
N ALA A 355 -12.70 1.23 -10.31
CA ALA A 355 -13.94 0.48 -10.14
C ALA A 355 -14.97 1.21 -9.27
N PHE A 356 -14.50 2.09 -8.40
CA PHE A 356 -15.34 2.90 -7.50
C PHE A 356 -15.57 4.32 -7.99
N ASN A 357 -15.13 4.65 -9.20
CA ASN A 357 -15.39 5.96 -9.76
C ASN A 357 -16.88 6.21 -9.94
N PRO A 358 -17.42 7.32 -9.45
CA PRO A 358 -18.84 7.64 -9.58
C PRO A 358 -19.22 7.88 -11.03
N ALA A 359 -20.50 8.02 -11.29
CA ALA A 359 -20.99 8.58 -12.54
C ALA A 359 -20.42 10.00 -12.73
N ALA A 360 -20.42 10.48 -13.97
CA ALA A 360 -20.01 11.86 -14.25
C ALA A 360 -20.86 12.84 -13.42
N PRO A 361 -20.21 13.82 -12.80
CA PRO A 361 -20.91 14.83 -12.00
C PRO A 361 -21.84 15.71 -12.82
#